data_445821224e9d3c7cc99c8ab6d3d8efff
#
_entry.id   445821224e9d3c7cc99c8ab6d3d8efff
#
_cell.length_a   1.000
_cell.length_b   1.000
_cell.length_c   1.000
_cell.angle_alpha   90.00
_cell.angle_beta   90.00
_cell.angle_gamma   90.00
#
_symmetry.space_group_name_H-M   'P 1'
#
loop_
_entity.id
_entity.type
_entity.pdbx_description
1 polymer ?
#
loop_
_entity_poly.entity_id
_entity_poly.type
_entity_poly.pdbx_seq_one_letter_code
_entity_poly.pdbx_strand_id
1 'polypeptide(L)'
;MLILCLFKFMNMNNLQSGLFFSLTGITAVASLSSCASQKKTEEQKPYNIVYIMTDDHTAQMMSCYDKRYMETPNLDRIANDGVRFTNSFVANSLSGPSRACMITGKHSCANKFYDNTTCIFDGSQQTFPKLLQQAGYQTALIGKWHLESLPTGFNYWEIVPGQGDYYNPDFITQDNDTIQKHGYITNLITDDAIDWMENKRDKDKPFCILIHHKAIHRNWLADTCNLSLYCLLYTSDAADDLIGVD
;
A
#
# COMPACT_ATOMS: atom_id res chain seq x y z
N MET A 1 -9.94 -11.20 -2.51
CA MET A 1 -8.98 -10.25 -1.92
C MET A 1 -8.61 -9.22 -2.97
N LEU A 2 -8.99 -7.99 -2.77
CA LEU A 2 -8.59 -6.90 -3.65
C LEU A 2 -7.29 -6.30 -3.08
N ILE A 3 -6.23 -6.28 -3.87
CA ILE A 3 -5.01 -5.56 -3.54
C ILE A 3 -5.15 -4.18 -4.15
N LEU A 4 -5.40 -3.16 -3.33
CA LEU A 4 -5.39 -1.78 -3.75
C LEU A 4 -3.94 -1.28 -3.74
N CYS A 5 -3.24 -1.42 -4.86
CA CYS A 5 -1.94 -0.79 -5.04
C CYS A 5 -2.18 0.66 -5.45
N LEU A 6 -2.03 1.57 -4.50
CA LEU A 6 -2.11 3.01 -4.74
C LEU A 6 -0.69 3.57 -4.81
N PHE A 7 -0.19 3.77 -6.00
CA PHE A 7 1.05 4.48 -6.21
C PHE A 7 0.75 5.96 -6.39
N LYS A 8 1.05 6.79 -5.39
CA LYS A 8 1.12 8.24 -5.58
C LYS A 8 2.57 8.63 -5.77
N PHE A 9 2.92 8.97 -7.00
CA PHE A 9 4.20 9.61 -7.30
C PHE A 9 4.07 11.10 -6.92
N MET A 10 4.63 11.49 -5.80
CA MET A 10 4.70 12.90 -5.43
C MET A 10 5.97 13.52 -6.00
N ASN A 11 5.83 14.14 -7.18
CA ASN A 11 6.80 15.10 -7.67
C ASN A 11 6.29 16.50 -7.33
N MET A 12 6.91 17.15 -6.36
CA MET A 12 6.67 18.56 -6.07
C MET A 12 7.74 19.39 -6.78
N ASN A 13 7.53 19.67 -8.06
CA ASN A 13 8.18 20.79 -8.70
C ASN A 13 7.26 21.45 -9.73
N ASN A 14 7.12 22.74 -9.55
CA ASN A 14 6.32 23.71 -10.26
C ASN A 14 6.40 23.62 -11.78
N LEU A 15 5.20 23.62 -12.39
CA LEU A 15 5.02 24.13 -13.76
C LEU A 15 5.36 25.63 -13.79
N GLN A 16 6.38 25.99 -14.53
CA GLN A 16 6.43 27.32 -15.15
C GLN A 16 6.40 27.16 -16.66
N SER A 17 5.28 27.58 -17.18
CA SER A 17 5.03 27.86 -18.59
C SER A 17 5.92 28.99 -19.08
N GLY A 18 6.55 28.78 -20.20
CA GLY A 18 7.24 29.83 -20.95
C GLY A 18 7.00 29.62 -22.43
N LEU A 19 6.06 30.37 -22.96
CA LEU A 19 5.80 30.59 -24.37
C LEU A 19 6.93 31.44 -24.98
N PHE A 20 7.19 31.25 -26.28
CA PHE A 20 7.17 32.23 -27.36
C PHE A 20 8.34 32.27 -28.33
N PHE A 21 7.96 32.14 -29.56
CA PHE A 21 8.00 32.94 -30.81
C PHE A 21 9.33 32.99 -31.57
N SER A 22 9.27 32.45 -32.75
CA SER A 22 8.97 33.03 -34.08
C SER A 22 10.11 33.77 -34.77
N LEU A 23 10.46 33.18 -35.90
CA LEU A 23 10.66 33.77 -37.26
C LEU A 23 11.95 34.55 -37.57
N THR A 24 12.36 34.20 -38.74
CA THR A 24 13.09 34.86 -39.82
C THR A 24 14.56 34.60 -39.97
N GLY A 25 14.82 34.03 -41.13
CA GLY A 25 16.09 33.55 -41.65
C GLY A 25 17.11 34.65 -41.95
N ILE A 26 18.33 34.21 -42.08
CA ILE A 26 19.36 34.65 -43.04
C ILE A 26 20.48 33.59 -43.04
N THR A 27 20.83 33.13 -44.20
CA THR A 27 21.92 32.24 -44.51
C THR A 27 23.29 32.89 -44.21
N ALA A 28 24.09 32.22 -43.40
CA ALA A 28 25.54 32.40 -43.41
C ALA A 28 26.20 31.07 -43.06
N VAL A 29 26.97 30.54 -43.96
CA VAL A 29 27.88 29.43 -43.81
C VAL A 29 28.98 29.86 -42.84
N ALA A 30 29.06 29.24 -41.68
CA ALA A 30 30.22 29.34 -40.81
C ALA A 30 30.34 27.99 -40.03
N SER A 31 31.44 27.34 -40.32
CA SER A 31 32.20 26.33 -39.55
C SER A 31 31.56 25.69 -38.35
N LEU A 32 31.35 24.36 -38.49
CA LEU A 32 30.96 23.39 -37.50
C LEU A 32 31.95 23.37 -36.30
N SER A 33 31.70 24.13 -35.28
CA SER A 33 32.06 23.78 -33.90
C SER A 33 30.82 23.27 -33.23
N SER A 34 30.65 21.96 -33.27
CA SER A 34 29.59 21.25 -32.53
C SER A 34 29.94 21.28 -31.04
N CYS A 35 29.65 22.40 -30.39
CA CYS A 35 29.41 22.39 -28.95
C CYS A 35 28.09 21.68 -28.72
N ALA A 36 28.13 20.36 -28.63
CA ALA A 36 27.06 19.59 -28.04
C ALA A 36 26.89 20.12 -26.61
N SER A 37 25.95 21.03 -26.42
CA SER A 37 25.44 21.40 -25.11
C SER A 37 24.83 20.13 -24.54
N GLN A 38 25.58 19.37 -23.75
CA GLN A 38 25.03 18.32 -22.91
C GLN A 38 24.02 19.03 -22.00
N LYS A 39 22.73 18.94 -22.36
CA LYS A 39 21.68 19.17 -21.37
C LYS A 39 22.03 18.25 -20.19
N LYS A 40 22.48 18.84 -19.08
CA LYS A 40 22.47 18.15 -17.80
C LYS A 40 21.05 17.63 -17.63
N THR A 41 20.85 16.35 -17.82
CA THR A 41 19.63 15.67 -17.40
C THR A 41 19.60 15.89 -15.89
N GLU A 42 18.69 16.70 -15.39
CA GLU A 42 18.44 16.78 -13.95
C GLU A 42 18.19 15.35 -13.49
N GLU A 43 19.03 14.87 -12.61
CA GLU A 43 18.93 13.52 -12.04
C GLU A 43 17.61 13.48 -11.27
N GLN A 44 16.63 12.83 -11.85
CA GLN A 44 15.28 12.78 -11.28
C GLN A 44 15.36 12.02 -9.95
N LYS A 45 15.08 12.72 -8.84
CA LYS A 45 15.07 12.10 -7.51
C LYS A 45 14.10 10.92 -7.51
N PRO A 46 14.50 9.78 -6.95
CA PRO A 46 13.63 8.62 -6.87
C PRO A 46 12.37 8.93 -6.04
N TYR A 47 11.23 8.37 -6.44
CA TYR A 47 9.96 8.56 -5.75
C TYR A 47 9.90 7.78 -4.44
N ASN A 48 9.23 8.32 -3.45
CA ASN A 48 8.82 7.56 -2.28
C ASN A 48 7.63 6.66 -2.62
N ILE A 49 7.59 5.48 -2.03
CA ILE A 49 6.56 4.48 -2.28
C ILE A 49 5.80 4.22 -0.97
N VAL A 50 4.49 4.45 -0.98
CA VAL A 50 3.58 4.06 0.09
C VAL A 50 2.64 2.99 -0.46
N TYR A 51 2.76 1.78 0.06
CA TYR A 51 1.93 0.64 -0.32
C TYR A 51 0.93 0.34 0.80
N ILE A 52 -0.36 0.50 0.52
CA ILE A 52 -1.43 0.24 1.49
C ILE A 52 -2.19 -1.01 1.04
N MET A 53 -2.29 -1.98 1.93
CA MET A 53 -3.05 -3.21 1.71
C MET A 53 -4.14 -3.34 2.78
N THR A 54 -5.35 -3.68 2.35
CA THR A 54 -6.46 -4.09 3.20
C THR A 54 -6.76 -5.57 3.00
N ASP A 55 -7.32 -6.24 4.00
CA ASP A 55 -7.62 -7.67 3.95
C ASP A 55 -9.11 -7.92 3.71
N ASP A 56 -9.43 -8.80 2.77
CA ASP A 56 -10.80 -9.16 2.37
C ASP A 56 -11.68 -7.96 1.95
N HIS A 57 -11.08 -6.89 1.44
CA HIS A 57 -11.80 -5.70 1.03
C HIS A 57 -12.36 -5.87 -0.39
N THR A 58 -13.68 -5.83 -0.51
CA THR A 58 -14.36 -5.86 -1.81
C THR A 58 -14.33 -4.49 -2.50
N ALA A 59 -14.21 -4.49 -3.83
CA ALA A 59 -14.26 -3.26 -4.63
C ALA A 59 -15.55 -2.46 -4.43
N GLN A 60 -16.68 -3.14 -4.21
CA GLN A 60 -17.99 -2.51 -3.99
C GLN A 60 -18.04 -1.62 -2.74
N MET A 61 -17.17 -1.84 -1.76
CA MET A 61 -17.08 -1.00 -0.54
C MET A 61 -16.08 0.15 -0.67
N MET A 62 -15.77 0.56 -1.90
CA MET A 62 -15.01 1.76 -2.20
C MET A 62 -15.79 2.61 -3.19
N SER A 63 -16.17 3.83 -2.82
CA SER A 63 -17.03 4.69 -3.63
C SER A 63 -16.45 5.06 -4.99
N CYS A 64 -15.13 4.98 -5.17
CA CYS A 64 -14.51 5.10 -6.49
C CYS A 64 -14.85 3.95 -7.46
N TYR A 65 -15.31 2.80 -6.96
CA TYR A 65 -15.81 1.69 -7.78
C TYR A 65 -17.33 1.60 -7.78
N ASP A 66 -17.96 1.81 -6.61
CA ASP A 66 -19.41 1.69 -6.46
C ASP A 66 -19.93 2.65 -5.36
N LYS A 67 -20.79 3.58 -5.74
CA LYS A 67 -21.29 4.63 -4.83
C LYS A 67 -22.54 4.20 -4.05
N ARG A 68 -23.03 2.96 -4.23
CA ARG A 68 -24.30 2.53 -3.66
C ARG A 68 -24.27 2.28 -2.15
N TYR A 69 -23.09 1.92 -1.62
CA TYR A 69 -23.01 1.36 -0.26
C TYR A 69 -22.36 2.29 0.75
N MET A 70 -21.33 2.99 0.37
CA MET A 70 -20.63 3.88 1.29
C MET A 70 -19.83 4.96 0.55
N GLU A 71 -19.44 5.99 1.28
CA GLU A 71 -18.55 7.04 0.80
C GLU A 71 -17.13 6.82 1.34
N THR A 72 -16.15 6.82 0.45
CA THR A 72 -14.72 6.71 0.78
C THR A 72 -13.93 7.85 0.15
N PRO A 73 -14.15 9.11 0.60
CA PRO A 73 -13.67 10.30 -0.12
C PRO A 73 -12.15 10.37 -0.24
N ASN A 74 -11.41 9.83 0.71
CA ASN A 74 -9.95 9.79 0.64
C ASN A 74 -9.43 8.78 -0.38
N LEU A 75 -10.09 7.63 -0.53
CA LEU A 75 -9.79 6.66 -1.60
C LEU A 75 -10.19 7.21 -2.96
N ASP A 76 -11.34 7.90 -3.04
CA ASP A 76 -11.79 8.55 -4.28
C ASP A 76 -10.79 9.62 -4.75
N ARG A 77 -10.21 10.40 -3.83
CA ARG A 77 -9.16 11.37 -4.16
C ARG A 77 -7.94 10.69 -4.78
N ILE A 78 -7.50 9.56 -4.21
CA ILE A 78 -6.37 8.80 -4.77
C ILE A 78 -6.72 8.25 -6.16
N ALA A 79 -7.94 7.71 -6.32
CA ALA A 79 -8.41 7.18 -7.60
C ALA A 79 -8.53 8.26 -8.68
N ASN A 80 -8.94 9.48 -8.31
CA ASN A 80 -9.10 10.61 -9.22
C ASN A 80 -7.75 11.23 -9.62
N ASP A 81 -6.80 11.31 -8.69
CA ASP A 81 -5.47 11.89 -8.93
C ASP A 81 -4.49 10.88 -9.57
N GLY A 82 -4.83 9.61 -9.57
CA GLY A 82 -3.98 8.50 -9.99
C GLY A 82 -4.61 7.58 -11.03
N VAL A 83 -4.39 6.29 -10.88
CA VAL A 83 -4.91 5.24 -11.77
C VAL A 83 -5.76 4.26 -10.97
N ARG A 84 -6.98 4.01 -11.45
CA ARG A 84 -7.88 2.98 -10.92
C ARG A 84 -7.89 1.77 -11.86
N PHE A 85 -7.52 0.60 -11.33
CA PHE A 85 -7.58 -0.64 -12.09
C PHE A 85 -8.99 -1.24 -12.00
N THR A 86 -9.65 -1.42 -13.14
CA THR A 86 -10.99 -2.01 -13.24
C THR A 86 -10.96 -3.53 -13.31
N ASN A 87 -9.83 -4.09 -13.77
CA ASN A 87 -9.60 -5.53 -13.87
C ASN A 87 -8.28 -5.86 -13.20
N SER A 88 -8.36 -6.35 -11.96
CA SER A 88 -7.21 -6.79 -11.19
C SER A 88 -7.51 -8.15 -10.58
N PHE A 89 -6.56 -9.08 -10.70
CA PHE A 89 -6.74 -10.47 -10.28
C PHE A 89 -5.64 -10.85 -9.31
N VAL A 90 -6.01 -11.61 -8.28
CA VAL A 90 -5.07 -12.18 -7.34
C VAL A 90 -4.63 -13.57 -7.79
N ALA A 91 -3.33 -13.85 -7.71
CA ALA A 91 -2.78 -15.14 -8.14
C ALA A 91 -3.17 -16.30 -7.20
N ASN A 92 -3.35 -16.02 -5.91
CA ASN A 92 -3.84 -16.94 -4.89
C ASN A 92 -4.66 -16.13 -3.90
N SER A 93 -5.93 -16.49 -3.70
CA SER A 93 -6.91 -15.69 -2.92
C SER A 93 -6.84 -15.89 -1.41
N LEU A 94 -5.94 -16.72 -0.88
CA LEU A 94 -5.67 -16.81 0.54
C LEU A 94 -4.72 -15.70 1.00
N SER A 95 -4.90 -15.23 2.24
CA SER A 95 -4.19 -14.07 2.79
C SER A 95 -2.66 -14.20 2.71
N GLY A 96 -2.07 -15.25 3.30
CA GLY A 96 -0.61 -15.48 3.29
C GLY A 96 -0.06 -15.72 1.88
N PRO A 97 -0.61 -16.67 1.09
CA PRO A 97 -0.17 -16.90 -0.29
C PRO A 97 -0.23 -15.67 -1.19
N SER A 98 -1.27 -14.85 -1.05
CA SER A 98 -1.37 -13.60 -1.78
C SER A 98 -0.25 -12.63 -1.42
N ARG A 99 0.06 -12.49 -0.12
CA ARG A 99 1.16 -11.65 0.36
C ARG A 99 2.51 -12.14 -0.14
N ALA A 100 2.74 -13.46 -0.13
CA ALA A 100 3.93 -14.08 -0.69
C ALA A 100 4.05 -13.83 -2.20
N CYS A 101 2.95 -13.96 -2.95
CA CYS A 101 2.93 -13.64 -4.38
C CYS A 101 3.25 -12.16 -4.63
N MET A 102 2.68 -11.27 -3.84
CA MET A 102 2.88 -9.82 -3.97
C MET A 102 4.34 -9.44 -3.73
N ILE A 103 4.95 -9.88 -2.62
CA ILE A 103 6.32 -9.45 -2.30
C ILE A 103 7.39 -10.11 -3.19
N THR A 104 7.12 -11.31 -3.72
CA THR A 104 8.07 -12.05 -4.57
C THR A 104 7.87 -11.79 -6.06
N GLY A 105 6.70 -11.31 -6.48
CA GLY A 105 6.29 -11.25 -7.89
C GLY A 105 6.13 -12.63 -8.53
N LYS A 106 5.98 -13.71 -7.74
CA LYS A 106 5.90 -15.10 -8.20
C LYS A 106 4.58 -15.73 -7.77
N HIS A 107 4.02 -16.58 -8.62
CA HIS A 107 2.90 -17.45 -8.23
C HIS A 107 3.29 -18.43 -7.12
N SER A 108 2.31 -18.93 -6.35
CA SER A 108 2.53 -19.86 -5.24
C SER A 108 3.33 -21.10 -5.63
N CYS A 109 3.17 -21.63 -6.85
CA CYS A 109 3.95 -22.75 -7.35
C CYS A 109 5.45 -22.46 -7.47
N ALA A 110 5.83 -21.19 -7.65
CA ALA A 110 7.22 -20.76 -7.77
C ALA A 110 7.80 -20.25 -6.42
N ASN A 111 6.99 -19.53 -5.61
CA ASN A 111 7.44 -19.05 -4.29
C ASN A 111 7.27 -20.08 -3.16
N LYS A 112 6.58 -21.23 -3.44
CA LYS A 112 6.37 -22.36 -2.53
C LYS A 112 5.52 -22.05 -1.29
N PHE A 113 4.73 -21.00 -1.32
CA PHE A 113 3.80 -20.65 -0.25
C PHE A 113 2.35 -20.84 -0.73
N TYR A 114 1.72 -21.95 -0.33
CA TYR A 114 0.45 -22.41 -0.90
C TYR A 114 -0.77 -22.15 -0.03
N ASP A 115 -0.58 -22.17 1.30
CA ASP A 115 -1.67 -22.10 2.28
C ASP A 115 -1.25 -21.34 3.54
N ASN A 116 -2.22 -21.09 4.44
CA ASN A 116 -2.02 -20.37 5.70
C ASN A 116 -1.69 -21.28 6.90
N THR A 117 -1.56 -22.59 6.72
CA THR A 117 -1.53 -23.54 7.83
C THR A 117 -0.27 -24.39 7.88
N THR A 118 0.25 -24.73 6.72
CA THR A 118 1.40 -25.66 6.62
C THR A 118 2.66 -25.01 6.06
N CYS A 119 2.52 -23.86 5.40
CA CYS A 119 3.63 -23.19 4.74
C CYS A 119 4.30 -22.15 5.66
N ILE A 120 5.62 -22.14 5.65
CA ILE A 120 6.45 -21.07 6.23
C ILE A 120 7.16 -20.39 5.07
N PHE A 121 7.09 -19.05 4.99
CA PHE A 121 7.72 -18.32 3.91
C PHE A 121 9.25 -18.36 4.04
N ASP A 122 9.89 -18.81 2.96
CA ASP A 122 11.34 -18.75 2.86
C ASP A 122 11.82 -17.33 2.62
N GLY A 123 12.23 -16.67 3.70
CA GLY A 123 12.72 -15.30 3.70
C GLY A 123 14.05 -15.11 2.95
N SER A 124 14.72 -16.17 2.48
CA SER A 124 15.92 -16.05 1.63
C SER A 124 15.60 -15.66 0.20
N GLN A 125 14.37 -15.90 -0.25
CA GLN A 125 13.93 -15.56 -1.61
C GLN A 125 14.10 -14.08 -1.92
N GLN A 126 14.30 -13.79 -3.20
CA GLN A 126 14.28 -12.43 -3.69
C GLN A 126 12.87 -11.84 -3.60
N THR A 127 12.77 -10.64 -3.00
CA THR A 127 11.55 -9.87 -2.84
C THR A 127 11.76 -8.45 -3.32
N PHE A 128 10.69 -7.75 -3.72
CA PHE A 128 10.86 -6.37 -4.19
C PHE A 128 11.40 -5.42 -3.10
N PRO A 129 11.08 -5.57 -1.78
CA PRO A 129 11.72 -4.73 -0.78
C PRO A 129 13.26 -4.91 -0.73
N LYS A 130 13.77 -6.14 -0.90
CA LYS A 130 15.22 -6.36 -0.98
C LYS A 130 15.86 -5.68 -2.19
N LEU A 131 15.17 -5.70 -3.34
CA LEU A 131 15.63 -4.99 -4.55
C LEU A 131 15.64 -3.48 -4.35
N LEU A 132 14.63 -2.94 -3.66
CA LEU A 132 14.58 -1.53 -3.33
C LEU A 132 15.69 -1.14 -2.35
N GLN A 133 16.01 -1.97 -1.37
CA GLN A 133 17.18 -1.74 -0.50
C GLN A 133 18.49 -1.68 -1.30
N GLN A 134 18.68 -2.59 -2.26
CA GLN A 134 19.84 -2.57 -3.15
C GLN A 134 19.90 -1.30 -4.01
N ALA A 135 18.74 -0.72 -4.34
CA ALA A 135 18.62 0.57 -5.03
C ALA A 135 18.71 1.79 -4.11
N GLY A 136 19.05 1.62 -2.84
CA GLY A 136 19.28 2.71 -1.87
C GLY A 136 18.03 3.17 -1.13
N TYR A 137 16.89 2.50 -1.27
CA TYR A 137 15.69 2.81 -0.50
C TYR A 137 15.78 2.34 0.94
N GLN A 138 15.18 3.10 1.85
CA GLN A 138 14.75 2.57 3.13
C GLN A 138 13.42 1.85 2.97
N THR A 139 13.30 0.66 3.56
CA THR A 139 12.09 -0.16 3.48
C THR A 139 11.51 -0.39 4.86
N ALA A 140 10.20 -0.25 4.99
CA ALA A 140 9.47 -0.54 6.22
C ALA A 140 8.22 -1.39 5.96
N LEU A 141 7.82 -2.16 6.98
CA LEU A 141 6.58 -2.94 6.99
C LEU A 141 5.88 -2.77 8.33
N ILE A 142 4.62 -2.35 8.31
CA ILE A 142 3.81 -2.18 9.52
C ILE A 142 2.46 -2.87 9.35
N GLY A 143 2.07 -3.69 10.32
CA GLY A 143 0.79 -4.38 10.39
C GLY A 143 0.83 -5.86 10.04
N LYS A 144 -0.18 -6.37 9.34
CA LYS A 144 -0.35 -7.80 9.10
C LYS A 144 0.70 -8.35 8.13
N TRP A 145 1.51 -9.29 8.61
CA TRP A 145 2.50 -10.04 7.81
C TRP A 145 1.96 -11.38 7.32
N HIS A 146 1.55 -12.25 8.23
CA HIS A 146 0.88 -13.53 7.99
C HIS A 146 1.62 -14.46 7.02
N LEU A 147 2.94 -14.58 7.15
CA LEU A 147 3.78 -15.48 6.36
C LEU A 147 4.52 -16.53 7.21
N GLU A 148 4.14 -16.65 8.48
CA GLU A 148 4.67 -17.65 9.45
C GLU A 148 6.21 -17.60 9.61
N SER A 149 6.84 -16.51 9.20
CA SER A 149 8.25 -16.19 9.35
C SER A 149 8.43 -14.73 9.73
N LEU A 150 9.58 -14.35 10.25
CA LEU A 150 9.88 -12.94 10.47
C LEU A 150 10.15 -12.24 9.12
N PRO A 151 9.79 -10.95 8.99
CA PRO A 151 10.04 -10.18 7.78
C PRO A 151 11.53 -10.06 7.45
N THR A 152 11.86 -10.18 6.16
CA THR A 152 13.20 -9.94 5.64
C THR A 152 13.18 -8.93 4.49
N GLY A 153 14.25 -8.14 4.35
CA GLY A 153 14.33 -7.10 3.34
C GLY A 153 13.67 -5.79 3.77
N PHE A 154 13.57 -5.57 5.08
CA PHE A 154 13.07 -4.32 5.67
C PHE A 154 14.10 -3.78 6.67
N ASN A 155 14.27 -2.45 6.66
CA ASN A 155 15.08 -1.74 7.63
C ASN A 155 14.33 -1.52 8.96
N TYR A 156 13.00 -1.47 8.86
CA TYR A 156 12.10 -1.36 10.00
C TYR A 156 10.88 -2.25 9.77
N TRP A 157 10.44 -2.95 10.80
CA TRP A 157 9.15 -3.63 10.74
C TRP A 157 8.54 -3.77 12.14
N GLU A 158 7.23 -3.75 12.16
CA GLU A 158 6.40 -4.00 13.33
C GLU A 158 5.14 -4.70 12.85
N ILE A 159 4.95 -5.96 13.24
CA ILE A 159 3.91 -6.81 12.66
C ILE A 159 2.96 -7.35 13.72
N VAL A 160 1.71 -7.57 13.34
CA VAL A 160 0.76 -8.29 14.18
C VAL A 160 0.94 -9.80 14.03
N PRO A 161 0.89 -10.59 15.12
CA PRO A 161 0.97 -12.05 15.06
C PRO A 161 -0.28 -12.61 14.37
N GLY A 162 -0.08 -13.58 13.48
CA GLY A 162 -1.14 -14.29 12.77
C GLY A 162 -2.13 -13.36 12.09
N GLN A 163 -3.40 -13.43 12.50
CA GLN A 163 -4.48 -12.59 11.98
C GLN A 163 -4.58 -11.21 12.65
N GLY A 164 -3.98 -11.03 13.82
CA GLY A 164 -4.12 -9.85 14.67
C GLY A 164 -5.52 -9.70 15.29
N ASP A 165 -5.62 -8.93 16.35
CA ASP A 165 -6.87 -8.56 17.01
C ASP A 165 -7.30 -7.16 16.61
N TYR A 166 -8.63 -6.89 16.56
CA TYR A 166 -9.14 -5.57 16.23
C TYR A 166 -8.90 -4.53 17.30
N TYR A 167 -8.99 -4.95 18.56
CA TYR A 167 -8.76 -4.07 19.72
C TYR A 167 -7.60 -4.59 20.55
N ASN A 168 -6.77 -3.68 21.00
CA ASN A 168 -5.61 -3.93 21.83
C ASN A 168 -4.71 -5.05 21.32
N PRO A 169 -4.32 -5.02 20.03
CA PRO A 169 -3.52 -6.06 19.42
C PRO A 169 -2.11 -6.12 20.00
N ASP A 170 -1.55 -7.32 19.99
CA ASP A 170 -0.12 -7.52 20.15
C ASP A 170 0.61 -7.16 18.83
N PHE A 171 1.81 -6.61 18.97
CA PHE A 171 2.75 -6.39 17.88
C PHE A 171 4.08 -7.07 18.19
N ILE A 172 4.67 -7.70 17.20
CA ILE A 172 6.05 -8.20 17.23
C ILE A 172 6.94 -7.15 16.59
N THR A 173 7.96 -6.71 17.31
CA THR A 173 8.94 -5.73 16.84
C THR A 173 10.14 -6.40 16.18
N GLN A 174 10.97 -5.62 15.50
CA GLN A 174 12.21 -6.14 14.88
C GLN A 174 13.23 -6.67 15.89
N ASP A 175 13.12 -6.30 17.16
CA ASP A 175 13.92 -6.85 18.25
C ASP A 175 13.37 -8.20 18.75
N ASN A 176 12.31 -8.71 18.10
CA ASN A 176 11.57 -9.92 18.42
C ASN A 176 10.87 -9.87 19.80
N ASP A 177 10.59 -8.66 20.28
CA ASP A 177 9.76 -8.43 21.45
C ASP A 177 8.29 -8.36 21.05
N THR A 178 7.41 -8.84 21.93
CA THR A 178 5.97 -8.70 21.78
C THR A 178 5.48 -7.57 22.70
N ILE A 179 4.84 -6.57 22.12
CA ILE A 179 4.25 -5.43 22.84
C ILE A 179 2.76 -5.34 22.56
N GLN A 180 1.94 -5.16 23.60
CA GLN A 180 0.52 -4.88 23.42
C GLN A 180 0.30 -3.38 23.28
N LYS A 181 -0.41 -2.98 22.23
CA LYS A 181 -0.84 -1.59 22.05
C LYS A 181 -2.34 -1.43 22.32
N HIS A 182 -2.71 -0.38 23.05
CA HIS A 182 -4.12 -0.11 23.36
C HIS A 182 -4.77 0.75 22.29
N GLY A 183 -5.88 0.29 21.74
CA GLY A 183 -6.64 1.01 20.72
C GLY A 183 -7.17 0.08 19.61
N TYR A 184 -7.67 0.72 18.56
CA TYR A 184 -8.18 0.02 17.37
C TYR A 184 -7.06 -0.19 16.35
N ILE A 185 -6.92 -1.41 15.87
CA ILE A 185 -5.77 -1.86 15.05
C ILE A 185 -5.51 -0.98 13.82
N THR A 186 -6.57 -0.53 13.12
CA THR A 186 -6.39 0.29 11.91
C THR A 186 -5.76 1.63 12.24
N ASN A 187 -6.17 2.25 13.36
CA ASN A 187 -5.61 3.51 13.83
C ASN A 187 -4.15 3.31 14.26
N LEU A 188 -3.89 2.28 15.07
CA LEU A 188 -2.53 1.97 15.55
C LEU A 188 -1.54 1.74 14.39
N ILE A 189 -1.92 0.92 13.39
CA ILE A 189 -1.08 0.69 12.21
C ILE A 189 -0.84 1.98 11.42
N THR A 190 -1.86 2.83 11.31
CA THR A 190 -1.77 4.10 10.60
C THR A 190 -0.86 5.07 11.33
N ASP A 191 -1.03 5.21 12.65
CA ASP A 191 -0.23 6.11 13.50
C ASP A 191 1.25 5.69 13.51
N ASP A 192 1.53 4.39 13.63
CA ASP A 192 2.89 3.86 13.55
C ASP A 192 3.54 4.12 12.19
N ALA A 193 2.76 4.01 11.10
CA ALA A 193 3.25 4.30 9.76
C ALA A 193 3.56 5.79 9.57
N ILE A 194 2.73 6.67 10.10
CA ILE A 194 2.94 8.11 10.08
C ILE A 194 4.18 8.45 10.92
N ASP A 195 4.27 7.91 12.14
CA ASP A 195 5.41 8.13 13.02
C ASP A 195 6.72 7.67 12.38
N TRP A 196 6.73 6.50 11.72
CA TRP A 196 7.91 6.05 11.00
C TRP A 196 8.29 7.01 9.87
N MET A 197 7.32 7.45 9.07
CA MET A 197 7.56 8.36 7.95
C MET A 197 8.03 9.74 8.41
N GLU A 198 7.56 10.22 9.55
CA GLU A 198 7.86 11.56 10.06
C GLU A 198 9.10 11.60 10.95
N ASN A 199 9.31 10.58 11.79
CA ASN A 199 10.26 10.67 12.90
C ASN A 199 11.38 9.62 12.87
N LYS A 200 11.16 8.44 12.24
CA LYS A 200 12.12 7.33 12.38
C LYS A 200 13.00 7.11 11.15
N ARG A 201 12.52 7.44 9.94
CA ARG A 201 13.27 7.23 8.72
C ARG A 201 14.38 8.25 8.51
N ASP A 202 15.39 7.90 7.73
CA ASP A 202 16.38 8.84 7.19
C ASP A 202 15.70 9.71 6.10
N LYS A 203 15.68 11.03 6.32
CA LYS A 203 15.00 11.98 5.42
C LYS A 203 15.74 12.18 4.09
N ASP A 204 17.02 11.82 4.04
CA ASP A 204 17.87 12.01 2.85
C ASP A 204 17.74 10.84 1.86
N LYS A 205 17.10 9.74 2.26
CA LYS A 205 16.89 8.56 1.42
C LYS A 205 15.46 8.44 0.92
N PRO A 206 15.26 7.93 -0.30
CA PRO A 206 13.94 7.50 -0.73
C PRO A 206 13.47 6.32 0.13
N PHE A 207 12.16 6.17 0.27
CA PHE A 207 11.61 5.09 1.08
C PHE A 207 10.50 4.32 0.37
N CYS A 208 10.32 3.08 0.81
CA CYS A 208 9.18 2.26 0.53
C CYS A 208 8.61 1.73 1.85
N ILE A 209 7.36 2.06 2.15
CA ILE A 209 6.64 1.54 3.32
C ILE A 209 5.45 0.71 2.88
N LEU A 210 5.31 -0.48 3.48
CA LEU A 210 4.16 -1.37 3.34
C LEU A 210 3.30 -1.24 4.60
N ILE A 211 2.08 -0.77 4.43
CA ILE A 211 1.09 -0.57 5.49
C ILE A 211 0.00 -1.62 5.28
N HIS A 212 0.02 -2.67 6.08
CA HIS A 212 -0.84 -3.83 5.91
C HIS A 212 -1.91 -3.90 7.00
N HIS A 213 -3.11 -3.42 6.66
CA HIS A 213 -4.24 -3.47 7.57
C HIS A 213 -4.85 -4.87 7.69
N LYS A 214 -5.33 -5.21 8.89
CA LYS A 214 -6.19 -6.37 9.14
C LYS A 214 -7.59 -6.16 8.58
N ALA A 215 -8.11 -4.95 8.72
CA ALA A 215 -9.46 -4.62 8.27
C ALA A 215 -9.58 -4.77 6.74
N ILE A 216 -10.69 -5.30 6.26
CA ILE A 216 -11.91 -5.64 6.97
C ILE A 216 -12.14 -7.17 7.11
N HIS A 217 -11.07 -7.93 7.37
CA HIS A 217 -11.17 -9.37 7.58
C HIS A 217 -12.13 -9.68 8.76
N ARG A 218 -12.83 -10.85 8.72
CA ARG A 218 -13.62 -11.30 9.87
C ARG A 218 -12.75 -11.20 11.16
N ASN A 219 -13.28 -10.86 12.35
CA ASN A 219 -14.71 -10.88 12.74
C ASN A 219 -15.45 -9.54 12.51
N TRP A 220 -15.00 -8.64 11.64
CA TRP A 220 -15.69 -7.39 11.28
C TRP A 220 -16.02 -6.47 12.47
N LEU A 221 -15.16 -6.38 13.45
CA LEU A 221 -15.35 -5.45 14.55
C LEU A 221 -15.04 -4.03 14.07
N ALA A 222 -16.07 -3.19 14.08
CA ALA A 222 -15.95 -1.79 13.68
C ALA A 222 -15.26 -0.97 14.78
N ASP A 223 -14.57 0.11 14.39
CA ASP A 223 -14.14 1.13 15.34
C ASP A 223 -15.36 1.79 15.98
N THR A 224 -15.28 2.02 17.29
CA THR A 224 -16.37 2.60 18.09
C THR A 224 -16.85 3.95 17.58
N CYS A 225 -15.97 4.78 17.00
CA CYS A 225 -16.32 6.06 16.41
C CYS A 225 -17.22 5.93 15.15
N ASN A 226 -17.25 4.75 14.51
CA ASN A 226 -18.01 4.50 13.28
C ASN A 226 -19.28 3.68 13.52
N LEU A 227 -19.56 3.22 14.73
CA LEU A 227 -20.71 2.35 15.02
C LEU A 227 -22.07 2.98 14.69
N SER A 228 -22.18 4.30 14.79
CA SER A 228 -23.43 5.02 14.48
C SER A 228 -23.60 5.37 13.01
N LEU A 229 -22.57 5.21 12.17
CA LEU A 229 -22.56 5.75 10.81
C LEU A 229 -23.65 5.18 9.91
N TYR A 230 -24.02 3.92 10.13
CA TYR A 230 -25.02 3.18 9.34
C TYR A 230 -26.16 2.61 10.20
N CYS A 231 -26.30 3.06 11.45
CA CYS A 231 -27.34 2.54 12.38
C CYS A 231 -28.76 2.62 11.82
N LEU A 232 -29.06 3.66 11.02
CA LEU A 232 -30.40 3.84 10.47
C LEU A 232 -30.65 3.03 9.18
N LEU A 233 -29.61 2.53 8.53
CA LEU A 233 -29.73 1.69 7.34
C LEU A 233 -30.14 0.25 7.69
N TYR A 234 -29.82 -0.20 8.91
CA TYR A 234 -30.12 -1.55 9.38
C TYR A 234 -31.55 -1.74 9.92
N THR A 235 -32.29 -0.67 10.15
CA THR A 235 -33.57 -0.75 10.85
C THR A 235 -34.78 -0.96 9.96
N SER A 236 -34.69 -0.82 8.62
CA SER A 236 -35.83 -0.98 7.72
C SER A 236 -35.79 -2.25 6.87
N ASP A 237 -34.63 -2.77 6.49
CA ASP A 237 -34.52 -3.91 5.56
C ASP A 237 -34.17 -5.24 6.23
N ALA A 238 -33.51 -5.21 7.39
CA ALA A 238 -33.13 -6.44 8.09
C ALA A 238 -34.36 -7.23 8.66
N ALA A 239 -35.52 -6.60 8.77
CA ALA A 239 -36.75 -7.26 9.19
C ALA A 239 -37.45 -7.95 8.02
N ASP A 240 -37.24 -7.49 6.79
CA ASP A 240 -37.88 -8.08 5.60
C ASP A 240 -37.06 -9.26 5.04
N ASP A 241 -35.73 -9.25 5.19
CA ASP A 241 -34.87 -10.36 4.77
C ASP A 241 -34.98 -11.61 5.65
N LEU A 242 -35.53 -11.50 6.87
CA LEU A 242 -35.75 -12.65 7.76
C LEU A 242 -37.04 -13.44 7.46
N ILE A 243 -37.86 -12.96 6.53
CA ILE A 243 -39.14 -13.61 6.17
C ILE A 243 -39.02 -14.40 4.85
N GLY A 244 -37.89 -14.37 4.19
CA GLY A 244 -37.68 -14.92 2.85
C GLY A 244 -36.83 -16.18 2.76
N VAL A 245 -36.68 -16.98 3.82
CA VAL A 245 -35.96 -18.27 3.76
C VAL A 245 -36.93 -19.37 4.20
N ASP A 246 -37.74 -19.82 3.28
CA ASP A 246 -38.35 -21.17 3.28
C ASP A 246 -37.50 -22.12 2.43
#